data_c620ceeafda058cc8ad925976799e8be
#
_entry.id   c620ceeafda058cc8ad925976799e8be
#
_cell.length_a   1.000
_cell.length_b   1.000
_cell.length_c   1.000
_cell.angle_alpha   90.00
_cell.angle_beta   90.00
_cell.angle_gamma   90.00
#
_symmetry.space_group_name_H-M   'P 1'
#
loop_
_entity.id
_entity.type
_entity.pdbx_description
1 polymer ?
#
loop_
_entity_poly.entity_id
_entity_poly.type
_entity_poly.pdbx_seq_one_letter_code
_entity_poly.pdbx_strand_id
1 'polypeptide(L)'
;EKLKLEKVKSARTRNFVIAPVDFNIVMRMYFRDFVLNQQEQCVKAESKIGLNPLGPQWTAIAERSLEIGNKFMAGDYSKFDRSETADHILRFADVVNAWYDDGDENFLIRKLICEECTHRLTVCGTTMYETAGGMPSGCDCTTPCNGCGGGINLRVGYIGVGEFLVNGAPEEFLEAISICPQALDSWKLAEEKVKKYAELDEPVPIGAHSYTKNVRGNTMGDDLFAALSDRVCDYFNFHTYRAFLGLHGVLFTPETKTGPEEEPLYKRIEDLTFLKRKFVAHPLSSHHLLAPLEWGVIEQEVQWIHKCDDVKEMTEQVVDASIRDAMHHGVDKFEGHLALMNSWLLKKGMEPNYHSYLALEKDWFLKFT
;
A
#
# COMPACT_ATOMS: atom_id res chain seq x y z
N GLU A 1 -5.88 20.59 1.66
CA GLU A 1 -5.22 19.47 2.32
C GLU A 1 -4.59 19.92 3.64
N LYS A 2 -4.71 19.09 4.69
CA LYS A 2 -4.07 19.35 5.98
C LYS A 2 -2.57 19.12 5.84
N LEU A 3 -1.81 20.15 6.06
CA LEU A 3 -0.36 20.07 6.02
C LEU A 3 0.20 19.95 7.44
N LYS A 4 1.11 19.00 7.66
CA LYS A 4 1.91 18.98 8.90
C LYS A 4 2.66 20.30 9.01
N LEU A 5 2.72 20.88 10.21
CA LEU A 5 3.35 22.18 10.47
C LEU A 5 4.79 22.27 9.91
N GLU A 6 5.53 21.17 9.97
CA GLU A 6 6.88 21.05 9.40
C GLU A 6 6.89 21.24 7.87
N LYS A 7 5.88 20.71 7.16
CA LYS A 7 5.73 20.86 5.71
C LYS A 7 5.36 22.31 5.35
N VAL A 8 4.54 22.97 6.20
CA VAL A 8 4.20 24.38 6.03
C VAL A 8 5.45 25.25 6.20
N LYS A 9 6.25 25.00 7.26
CA LYS A 9 7.50 25.73 7.52
C LYS A 9 8.55 25.56 6.42
N SER A 10 8.59 24.37 5.80
CA SER A 10 9.54 24.07 4.71
C SER A 10 8.99 24.39 3.30
N ALA A 11 7.83 25.04 3.21
CA ALA A 11 7.11 25.34 1.95
C ALA A 11 6.88 24.09 1.06
N ARG A 12 6.83 22.89 1.65
CA ARG A 12 6.58 21.62 0.96
C ARG A 12 5.08 21.33 0.96
N THR A 13 4.36 21.97 0.06
CA THR A 13 2.95 21.69 -0.16
C THR A 13 2.79 20.43 -1.02
N ARG A 14 1.72 19.67 -0.79
CA ARG A 14 1.32 18.56 -1.65
C ARG A 14 0.34 19.10 -2.68
N ASN A 15 0.79 19.24 -3.91
CA ASN A 15 -0.09 19.62 -5.01
C ASN A 15 -0.80 18.37 -5.53
N PHE A 16 -2.06 18.52 -5.87
CA PHE A 16 -2.80 17.50 -6.59
C PHE A 16 -3.35 18.11 -7.89
N VAL A 17 -3.40 17.30 -8.92
CA VAL A 17 -3.94 17.67 -10.22
C VAL A 17 -5.39 17.22 -10.27
N ILE A 18 -6.30 18.15 -10.53
CA ILE A 18 -7.73 17.86 -10.67
C ILE A 18 -7.98 17.61 -12.15
N ALA A 19 -8.50 16.43 -12.50
CA ALA A 19 -8.99 16.15 -13.83
C ALA A 19 -10.34 16.84 -14.07
N PRO A 20 -10.65 17.25 -15.31
CA PRO A 20 -11.97 17.76 -15.68
C PRO A 20 -13.09 16.76 -15.31
N VAL A 21 -14.26 17.29 -14.98
CA VAL A 21 -15.40 16.45 -14.52
C VAL A 21 -15.87 15.50 -15.62
N ASP A 22 -15.94 15.96 -16.85
CA ASP A 22 -16.28 15.16 -18.04
C ASP A 22 -15.28 14.02 -18.27
N PHE A 23 -13.98 14.31 -18.13
CA PHE A 23 -12.93 13.27 -18.19
C PHE A 23 -13.11 12.20 -17.11
N ASN A 24 -13.39 12.59 -15.87
CA ASN A 24 -13.66 11.64 -14.78
C ASN A 24 -14.94 10.83 -15.02
N ILE A 25 -15.99 11.40 -15.65
CA ILE A 25 -17.19 10.67 -16.04
C ILE A 25 -16.85 9.59 -17.08
N VAL A 26 -16.11 9.96 -18.13
CA VAL A 26 -15.69 9.02 -19.17
C VAL A 26 -14.82 7.92 -18.57
N MET A 27 -13.86 8.27 -17.72
CA MET A 27 -13.03 7.28 -17.05
C MET A 27 -13.88 6.28 -16.23
N ARG A 28 -14.87 6.74 -15.46
CA ARG A 28 -15.81 5.86 -14.76
C ARG A 28 -16.57 4.94 -15.66
N MET A 29 -17.04 5.42 -16.82
CA MET A 29 -17.79 4.59 -17.77
C MET A 29 -16.98 3.38 -18.25
N TYR A 30 -15.66 3.51 -18.40
CA TYR A 30 -14.80 2.48 -18.97
C TYR A 30 -14.00 1.65 -17.96
N PHE A 31 -13.86 2.11 -16.70
CA PHE A 31 -13.02 1.47 -15.69
C PHE A 31 -13.76 1.04 -14.43
N ARG A 32 -14.99 1.53 -14.21
CA ARG A 32 -15.68 1.36 -12.91
C ARG A 32 -15.90 -0.09 -12.52
N ASP A 33 -16.36 -0.94 -13.43
CA ASP A 33 -16.70 -2.31 -13.09
C ASP A 33 -15.46 -3.11 -12.72
N PHE A 34 -14.32 -2.84 -13.39
CA PHE A 34 -13.03 -3.37 -12.99
C PHE A 34 -12.66 -2.94 -11.56
N VAL A 35 -12.81 -1.66 -11.22
CA VAL A 35 -12.52 -1.14 -9.88
C VAL A 35 -13.44 -1.75 -8.83
N LEU A 36 -14.73 -1.89 -9.12
CA LEU A 36 -15.70 -2.56 -8.24
C LEU A 36 -15.32 -4.03 -8.01
N ASN A 37 -14.94 -4.74 -9.07
CA ASN A 37 -14.45 -6.11 -8.94
C ASN A 37 -13.17 -6.18 -8.08
N GLN A 38 -12.24 -5.23 -8.22
CA GLN A 38 -11.07 -5.17 -7.33
C GLN A 38 -11.49 -4.99 -5.86
N GLN A 39 -12.48 -4.14 -5.59
CA GLN A 39 -13.01 -3.91 -4.24
C GLN A 39 -13.64 -5.19 -3.65
N GLU A 40 -14.44 -5.90 -4.43
CA GLU A 40 -15.05 -7.15 -4.01
C GLU A 40 -14.02 -8.26 -3.80
N GLN A 41 -12.99 -8.30 -4.62
CA GLN A 41 -11.92 -9.30 -4.56
C GLN A 41 -10.70 -8.86 -3.73
N CYS A 42 -10.79 -7.77 -2.97
CA CYS A 42 -9.64 -7.15 -2.28
C CYS A 42 -8.83 -8.11 -1.39
N VAL A 43 -9.45 -9.15 -0.82
CA VAL A 43 -8.75 -10.19 -0.06
C VAL A 43 -7.91 -11.08 -0.96
N LYS A 44 -8.43 -11.43 -2.15
CA LYS A 44 -7.77 -12.36 -3.09
C LYS A 44 -6.81 -11.66 -4.04
N ALA A 45 -7.18 -10.47 -4.50
CA ALA A 45 -6.38 -9.66 -5.40
C ALA A 45 -5.13 -9.11 -4.70
N GLU A 46 -4.14 -8.72 -5.49
CA GLU A 46 -2.95 -8.01 -5.00
C GLU A 46 -3.29 -6.59 -4.54
N SER A 47 -4.13 -5.89 -5.30
CA SER A 47 -4.68 -4.58 -4.91
C SER A 47 -5.67 -4.72 -3.75
N LYS A 48 -5.47 -3.92 -2.71
CA LYS A 48 -6.28 -3.91 -1.48
C LYS A 48 -7.31 -2.79 -1.45
N ILE A 49 -7.68 -2.25 -2.63
CA ILE A 49 -8.75 -1.27 -2.74
C ILE A 49 -10.04 -1.88 -2.22
N GLY A 50 -10.75 -1.15 -1.36
CA GLY A 50 -11.98 -1.63 -0.71
C GLY A 50 -11.78 -2.49 0.54
N LEU A 51 -10.54 -2.76 0.94
CA LEU A 51 -10.24 -3.51 2.16
C LEU A 51 -10.80 -2.80 3.39
N ASN A 52 -11.58 -3.52 4.18
CA ASN A 52 -12.02 -3.06 5.50
C ASN A 52 -11.09 -3.62 6.59
N PRO A 53 -10.20 -2.80 7.17
CA PRO A 53 -9.29 -3.27 8.21
C PRO A 53 -9.98 -3.54 9.56
N LEU A 54 -11.20 -3.02 9.76
CA LEU A 54 -11.96 -3.16 11.00
C LEU A 54 -12.86 -4.41 10.98
N GLY A 55 -12.51 -5.43 10.21
CA GLY A 55 -13.27 -6.65 10.05
C GLY A 55 -12.43 -7.85 9.62
N PRO A 56 -13.09 -8.95 9.20
CA PRO A 56 -12.43 -10.22 8.88
C PRO A 56 -11.41 -10.14 7.75
N GLN A 57 -11.57 -9.17 6.86
CA GLN A 57 -10.69 -9.02 5.71
C GLN A 57 -9.23 -8.77 6.11
N TRP A 58 -8.99 -8.08 7.25
CA TRP A 58 -7.64 -7.84 7.77
C TRP A 58 -6.93 -9.13 8.16
N THR A 59 -7.63 -10.01 8.87
CA THR A 59 -7.15 -11.35 9.19
C THR A 59 -6.92 -12.16 7.90
N ALA A 60 -7.88 -12.14 6.99
CA ALA A 60 -7.82 -12.93 5.76
C ALA A 60 -6.64 -12.58 4.84
N ILE A 61 -6.26 -11.29 4.72
CA ILE A 61 -5.08 -10.92 3.93
C ILE A 61 -3.77 -11.38 4.60
N ALA A 62 -3.72 -11.39 5.94
CA ALA A 62 -2.58 -11.89 6.68
C ALA A 62 -2.44 -13.42 6.52
N GLU A 63 -3.52 -14.18 6.70
CA GLU A 63 -3.54 -15.64 6.53
C GLU A 63 -3.11 -16.04 5.12
N ARG A 64 -3.68 -15.39 4.09
CA ARG A 64 -3.28 -15.66 2.71
C ARG A 64 -1.82 -15.32 2.43
N SER A 65 -1.28 -14.30 3.06
CA SER A 65 0.13 -13.96 2.92
C SER A 65 1.02 -14.99 3.62
N LEU A 66 0.62 -15.49 4.79
CA LEU A 66 1.32 -16.53 5.53
C LEU A 66 1.34 -17.89 4.81
N GLU A 67 0.42 -18.15 3.86
CA GLU A 67 0.50 -19.34 2.99
C GLU A 67 1.79 -19.39 2.15
N ILE A 68 2.38 -18.24 1.83
CA ILE A 68 3.67 -18.17 1.10
C ILE A 68 4.86 -18.35 2.06
N GLY A 69 4.78 -17.74 3.24
CA GLY A 69 5.82 -17.78 4.26
C GLY A 69 5.58 -16.71 5.33
N ASN A 70 6.41 -16.74 6.37
CA ASN A 70 6.35 -15.80 7.49
C ASN A 70 7.44 -14.72 7.44
N LYS A 71 8.03 -14.51 6.26
CA LYS A 71 9.01 -13.47 6.00
C LYS A 71 8.38 -12.42 5.09
N PHE A 72 8.45 -11.18 5.52
CA PHE A 72 7.79 -10.07 4.85
C PHE A 72 8.76 -8.94 4.57
N MET A 73 8.57 -8.28 3.45
CA MET A 73 9.13 -6.96 3.20
C MET A 73 7.98 -5.96 3.09
N ALA A 74 8.19 -4.75 3.55
CA ALA A 74 7.23 -3.65 3.42
C ALA A 74 7.96 -2.34 3.17
N GLY A 75 7.29 -1.42 2.53
CA GLY A 75 7.83 -0.11 2.23
C GLY A 75 6.85 0.79 1.50
N ASP A 76 7.30 2.01 1.29
CA ASP A 76 6.54 3.10 0.71
C ASP A 76 7.31 3.68 -0.48
N TYR A 77 6.64 3.87 -1.60
CA TYR A 77 7.23 4.53 -2.77
C TYR A 77 7.24 6.04 -2.56
N SER A 78 8.41 6.64 -2.64
CA SER A 78 8.51 8.10 -2.55
C SER A 78 8.02 8.78 -3.82
N LYS A 79 6.98 9.62 -3.71
CA LYS A 79 6.39 10.37 -4.82
C LYS A 79 5.90 9.44 -5.94
N PHE A 80 5.25 8.36 -5.58
CA PHE A 80 4.91 7.28 -6.49
C PHE A 80 4.13 7.75 -7.72
N ASP A 81 3.10 8.55 -7.53
CA ASP A 81 2.31 9.17 -8.60
C ASP A 81 3.15 9.94 -9.64
N ARG A 82 4.32 10.47 -9.24
CA ARG A 82 5.25 11.16 -10.15
C ARG A 82 6.29 10.23 -10.78
N SER A 83 6.61 9.12 -10.13
CA SER A 83 7.55 8.12 -10.65
C SER A 83 6.89 7.12 -11.62
N GLU A 84 5.57 7.11 -11.68
CA GLU A 84 4.81 6.34 -12.65
C GLU A 84 5.16 6.79 -14.08
N THR A 85 5.71 5.89 -14.87
CA THR A 85 6.00 6.16 -16.27
C THR A 85 4.75 6.08 -17.13
N ALA A 86 4.78 6.64 -18.33
CA ALA A 86 3.71 6.46 -19.31
C ALA A 86 3.43 4.96 -19.56
N ASP A 87 4.49 4.15 -19.60
CA ASP A 87 4.38 2.70 -19.81
C ASP A 87 3.61 2.00 -18.68
N HIS A 88 3.84 2.33 -17.40
CA HIS A 88 3.05 1.81 -16.29
C HIS A 88 1.56 2.11 -16.45
N ILE A 89 1.21 3.35 -16.79
CA ILE A 89 -0.18 3.79 -16.95
C ILE A 89 -0.84 3.08 -18.15
N LEU A 90 -0.11 2.90 -19.24
CA LEU A 90 -0.60 2.14 -20.40
C LEU A 90 -0.74 0.65 -20.11
N ARG A 91 0.16 0.06 -19.31
CA ARG A 91 0.02 -1.33 -18.83
C ARG A 91 -1.19 -1.53 -17.92
N PHE A 92 -1.56 -0.52 -17.14
CA PHE A 92 -2.82 -0.56 -16.42
C PHE A 92 -4.02 -0.71 -17.36
N ALA A 93 -4.04 0.03 -18.48
CA ALA A 93 -5.07 -0.16 -19.52
C ALA A 93 -5.05 -1.59 -20.10
N ASP A 94 -3.87 -2.17 -20.34
CA ASP A 94 -3.75 -3.55 -20.83
C ASP A 94 -4.34 -4.57 -19.83
N VAL A 95 -4.08 -4.40 -18.54
CA VAL A 95 -4.65 -5.26 -17.48
C VAL A 95 -6.19 -5.15 -17.44
N VAL A 96 -6.71 -3.92 -17.50
CA VAL A 96 -8.14 -3.66 -17.51
C VAL A 96 -8.80 -4.26 -18.75
N ASN A 97 -8.18 -4.08 -19.91
CA ASN A 97 -8.66 -4.63 -21.18
C ASN A 97 -8.70 -6.17 -21.18
N ALA A 98 -7.66 -6.80 -20.63
CA ALA A 98 -7.63 -8.27 -20.48
C ALA A 98 -8.73 -8.78 -19.54
N TRP A 99 -9.18 -7.97 -18.58
CA TRP A 99 -10.26 -8.33 -17.67
C TRP A 99 -11.64 -8.18 -18.33
N TYR A 100 -11.87 -7.10 -19.11
CA TYR A 100 -13.14 -6.88 -19.77
C TYR A 100 -13.36 -7.79 -20.97
N ASP A 101 -12.34 -7.97 -21.80
CA ASP A 101 -12.38 -8.75 -23.06
C ASP A 101 -13.59 -8.36 -23.96
N ASP A 102 -13.85 -7.05 -24.10
CA ASP A 102 -15.09 -6.47 -24.65
C ASP A 102 -14.89 -5.80 -26.02
N GLY A 103 -13.80 -6.14 -26.72
CA GLY A 103 -13.52 -5.79 -28.12
C GLY A 103 -12.61 -4.57 -28.32
N ASP A 104 -12.10 -4.47 -29.55
CA ASP A 104 -11.02 -3.55 -29.93
C ASP A 104 -11.36 -2.07 -29.75
N GLU A 105 -12.63 -1.69 -29.94
CA GLU A 105 -13.05 -0.29 -29.80
C GLU A 105 -12.91 0.17 -28.34
N ASN A 106 -13.46 -0.59 -27.41
CA ASN A 106 -13.37 -0.29 -25.98
C ASN A 106 -11.92 -0.38 -25.47
N PHE A 107 -11.16 -1.33 -26.00
CA PHE A 107 -9.73 -1.46 -25.75
C PHE A 107 -8.98 -0.17 -26.13
N LEU A 108 -9.22 0.34 -27.34
CA LEU A 108 -8.60 1.58 -27.83
C LEU A 108 -8.99 2.79 -26.98
N ILE A 109 -10.29 2.91 -26.62
CA ILE A 109 -10.77 4.01 -25.80
C ILE A 109 -10.07 4.04 -24.44
N ARG A 110 -9.93 2.89 -23.76
CA ARG A 110 -9.21 2.82 -22.47
C ARG A 110 -7.75 3.21 -22.60
N LYS A 111 -7.09 2.81 -23.69
CA LYS A 111 -5.71 3.25 -23.96
C LYS A 111 -5.62 4.76 -24.17
N LEU A 112 -6.51 5.35 -24.95
CA LEU A 112 -6.53 6.80 -25.17
C LEU A 112 -6.79 7.57 -23.85
N ILE A 113 -7.70 7.09 -23.01
CA ILE A 113 -7.92 7.69 -21.67
C ILE A 113 -6.63 7.65 -20.84
N CYS A 114 -5.88 6.54 -20.87
CA CYS A 114 -4.61 6.43 -20.16
C CYS A 114 -3.51 7.30 -20.80
N GLU A 115 -3.46 7.44 -22.11
CA GLU A 115 -2.56 8.37 -22.80
C GLU A 115 -2.81 9.82 -22.38
N GLU A 116 -4.06 10.25 -22.31
CA GLU A 116 -4.44 11.58 -21.81
C GLU A 116 -4.02 11.81 -20.36
N CYS A 117 -3.95 10.75 -19.54
CA CYS A 117 -3.38 10.84 -18.19
C CYS A 117 -1.88 11.10 -18.21
N THR A 118 -1.15 10.57 -19.19
CA THR A 118 0.31 10.69 -19.29
C THR A 118 0.73 11.99 -19.97
N HIS A 119 0.11 12.30 -21.13
CA HIS A 119 0.40 13.46 -21.97
C HIS A 119 -0.65 14.54 -21.74
N ARG A 120 -0.55 15.24 -20.64
CA ARG A 120 -1.58 16.23 -20.24
C ARG A 120 -1.04 17.63 -20.16
N LEU A 121 -1.89 18.58 -20.52
CA LEU A 121 -1.70 20.00 -20.24
C LEU A 121 -2.21 20.29 -18.82
N THR A 122 -1.34 20.78 -17.96
CA THR A 122 -1.67 21.15 -16.59
C THR A 122 -1.59 22.64 -16.39
N VAL A 123 -2.67 23.23 -15.88
CA VAL A 123 -2.73 24.67 -15.55
C VAL A 123 -2.44 24.86 -14.06
N CYS A 124 -1.46 25.69 -13.76
CA CYS A 124 -1.09 26.10 -12.39
C CYS A 124 -1.02 27.61 -12.29
N GLY A 125 -2.07 28.23 -11.77
CA GLY A 125 -2.21 29.70 -11.76
C GLY A 125 -2.23 30.27 -13.18
N THR A 126 -1.21 31.04 -13.54
CA THR A 126 -1.02 31.64 -14.88
C THR A 126 -0.10 30.85 -15.79
N THR A 127 0.44 29.74 -15.30
CA THR A 127 1.37 28.90 -16.04
C THR A 127 0.68 27.65 -16.53
N MET A 128 0.97 27.26 -17.77
CA MET A 128 0.56 26.00 -18.37
C MET A 128 1.82 25.20 -18.75
N TYR A 129 1.82 23.93 -18.42
CA TYR A 129 2.92 23.02 -18.75
C TYR A 129 2.40 21.66 -19.19
N GLU A 130 3.15 21.01 -20.03
CA GLU A 130 2.91 19.64 -20.48
C GLU A 130 3.68 18.65 -19.61
N THR A 131 3.09 17.48 -19.37
CA THR A 131 3.75 16.37 -18.69
C THR A 131 3.79 15.15 -19.61
N ALA A 132 4.84 14.34 -19.49
CA ALA A 132 5.01 13.09 -20.23
C ALA A 132 5.20 11.95 -19.24
N GLY A 133 4.17 11.67 -18.44
CA GLY A 133 4.17 10.65 -17.40
C GLY A 133 3.61 11.19 -16.06
N GLY A 134 3.66 10.35 -15.04
CA GLY A 134 3.06 10.60 -13.73
C GLY A 134 1.54 10.50 -13.74
N MET A 135 0.98 9.80 -12.77
CA MET A 135 -0.47 9.68 -12.61
C MET A 135 -1.06 10.97 -12.01
N PRO A 136 -2.09 11.60 -12.61
CA PRO A 136 -2.74 12.76 -12.00
C PRO A 136 -3.46 12.36 -10.73
N SER A 137 -3.03 12.90 -9.58
CA SER A 137 -3.51 12.48 -8.25
C SER A 137 -4.99 12.81 -7.97
N GLY A 138 -5.65 13.60 -8.79
CA GLY A 138 -7.10 13.89 -8.74
C GLY A 138 -7.91 13.22 -9.83
N CYS A 139 -7.38 12.17 -10.44
CA CYS A 139 -8.08 11.30 -11.38
C CYS A 139 -8.78 10.16 -10.64
N ASP A 140 -9.91 9.71 -11.16
CA ASP A 140 -10.74 8.67 -10.52
C ASP A 140 -10.04 7.31 -10.37
N CYS A 141 -9.11 6.98 -11.27
CA CYS A 141 -8.34 5.72 -11.26
C CYS A 141 -6.92 5.84 -10.67
N THR A 142 -6.59 6.91 -9.94
CA THR A 142 -5.25 7.09 -9.37
C THR A 142 -4.82 5.92 -8.48
N THR A 143 -5.63 5.56 -7.50
CA THR A 143 -5.31 4.45 -6.57
C THR A 143 -5.29 3.08 -7.27
N PRO A 144 -6.26 2.72 -8.14
CA PRO A 144 -6.19 1.49 -8.93
C PRO A 144 -4.95 1.40 -9.82
N CYS A 145 -4.60 2.48 -10.51
CA CYS A 145 -3.42 2.54 -11.36
C CYS A 145 -2.13 2.38 -10.56
N ASN A 146 -1.97 3.15 -9.48
CA ASN A 146 -0.81 3.06 -8.60
C ASN A 146 -0.67 1.66 -7.98
N GLY A 147 -1.77 1.05 -7.52
CA GLY A 147 -1.74 -0.32 -7.00
C GLY A 147 -1.29 -1.34 -8.07
N CYS A 148 -1.72 -1.17 -9.31
CA CYS A 148 -1.27 -1.98 -10.44
C CYS A 148 0.22 -1.75 -10.74
N GLY A 149 0.66 -0.49 -10.78
CA GLY A 149 2.06 -0.11 -10.97
C GLY A 149 2.97 -0.70 -9.89
N GLY A 150 2.56 -0.65 -8.62
CA GLY A 150 3.26 -1.31 -7.51
C GLY A 150 3.38 -2.82 -7.70
N GLY A 151 2.32 -3.48 -8.16
CA GLY A 151 2.33 -4.90 -8.50
C GLY A 151 3.22 -5.25 -9.69
N ILE A 152 3.26 -4.39 -10.72
CA ILE A 152 4.19 -4.53 -11.86
C ILE A 152 5.63 -4.39 -11.36
N ASN A 153 5.95 -3.33 -10.60
CA ASN A 153 7.27 -3.10 -10.05
C ASN A 153 7.76 -4.28 -9.20
N LEU A 154 6.87 -4.87 -8.40
CA LEU A 154 7.20 -6.03 -7.57
C LEU A 154 7.61 -7.24 -8.43
N ARG A 155 6.90 -7.50 -9.53
CA ARG A 155 7.23 -8.58 -10.48
C ARG A 155 8.51 -8.32 -11.25
N VAL A 156 8.65 -7.10 -11.78
CA VAL A 156 9.85 -6.70 -12.51
C VAL A 156 11.08 -6.75 -11.61
N GLY A 157 10.94 -6.27 -10.35
CA GLY A 157 11.99 -6.37 -9.35
C GLY A 157 12.35 -7.81 -9.01
N TYR A 158 11.36 -8.69 -8.82
CA TYR A 158 11.61 -10.12 -8.58
C TYR A 158 12.38 -10.79 -9.72
N ILE A 159 11.97 -10.53 -10.96
CA ILE A 159 12.64 -11.09 -12.15
C ILE A 159 14.04 -10.50 -12.30
N GLY A 160 14.18 -9.16 -12.24
CA GLY A 160 15.45 -8.48 -12.45
C GLY A 160 16.50 -8.81 -11.39
N VAL A 161 16.11 -8.85 -10.11
CA VAL A 161 17.01 -9.30 -9.03
C VAL A 161 17.41 -10.76 -9.22
N GLY A 162 16.48 -11.61 -9.68
CA GLY A 162 16.79 -13.01 -10.03
C GLY A 162 17.76 -13.13 -11.19
N GLU A 163 17.63 -12.29 -12.21
CA GLU A 163 18.58 -12.22 -13.34
C GLU A 163 19.96 -11.76 -12.90
N PHE A 164 20.06 -10.76 -12.00
CA PHE A 164 21.32 -10.34 -11.41
C PHE A 164 22.01 -11.47 -10.65
N LEU A 165 21.22 -12.29 -9.94
CA LEU A 165 21.73 -13.42 -9.19
C LEU A 165 22.37 -14.50 -10.10
N VAL A 166 21.85 -14.71 -11.30
CA VAL A 166 22.33 -15.74 -12.26
C VAL A 166 23.40 -15.18 -13.19
N ASN A 167 23.24 -13.96 -13.68
CA ASN A 167 24.09 -13.39 -14.72
C ASN A 167 25.18 -12.46 -14.18
N GLY A 168 25.16 -12.17 -12.88
CA GLY A 168 26.03 -11.20 -12.20
C GLY A 168 25.34 -9.84 -12.01
N ALA A 169 25.45 -9.30 -10.82
CA ALA A 169 24.85 -8.02 -10.46
C ALA A 169 25.76 -6.84 -10.89
N PRO A 170 25.17 -5.69 -11.32
CA PRO A 170 25.91 -4.46 -11.51
C PRO A 170 26.59 -3.97 -10.21
N GLU A 171 27.71 -3.25 -10.35
CA GLU A 171 28.47 -2.72 -9.22
C GLU A 171 27.61 -1.76 -8.37
N GLU A 172 26.84 -0.89 -9.02
CA GLU A 172 25.94 0.05 -8.35
C GLU A 172 24.84 -0.65 -7.53
N PHE A 173 24.38 -1.82 -7.96
CA PHE A 173 23.46 -2.63 -7.18
C PHE A 173 24.12 -3.20 -5.92
N LEU A 174 25.35 -3.74 -6.06
CA LEU A 174 26.12 -4.30 -4.95
C LEU A 174 26.48 -3.22 -3.93
N GLU A 175 26.87 -2.03 -4.38
CA GLU A 175 27.06 -0.86 -3.52
C GLU A 175 25.79 -0.49 -2.77
N ALA A 176 24.63 -0.46 -3.46
CA ALA A 176 23.36 -0.09 -2.85
C ALA A 176 22.88 -1.07 -1.78
N ILE A 177 23.16 -2.37 -1.90
CA ILE A 177 22.83 -3.36 -0.86
C ILE A 177 23.86 -3.41 0.27
N SER A 178 25.09 -2.96 0.03
CA SER A 178 26.20 -2.99 1.03
C SER A 178 25.97 -2.05 2.22
N ILE A 179 25.06 -1.08 2.12
CA ILE A 179 24.65 -0.23 3.25
C ILE A 179 24.06 -1.06 4.40
N CYS A 180 23.56 -2.26 4.13
CA CYS A 180 23.13 -3.25 5.10
C CYS A 180 24.04 -4.49 4.97
N PRO A 181 25.01 -4.71 5.89
CA PRO A 181 25.91 -5.86 5.82
C PRO A 181 25.19 -7.21 5.75
N GLN A 182 24.07 -7.34 6.46
CA GLN A 182 23.26 -8.55 6.43
C GLN A 182 22.66 -8.82 5.03
N ALA A 183 22.31 -7.78 4.29
CA ALA A 183 21.81 -7.93 2.92
C ALA A 183 22.89 -8.40 1.96
N LEU A 184 24.10 -7.88 2.10
CA LEU A 184 25.24 -8.32 1.30
C LEU A 184 25.64 -9.77 1.61
N ASP A 185 25.62 -10.17 2.87
CA ASP A 185 25.92 -11.55 3.27
C ASP A 185 24.84 -12.52 2.79
N SER A 186 23.57 -12.12 2.87
CA SER A 186 22.43 -12.89 2.35
C SER A 186 22.53 -13.05 0.82
N TRP A 187 22.93 -12.00 0.12
CA TRP A 187 23.16 -12.04 -1.33
C TRP A 187 24.24 -13.06 -1.72
N LYS A 188 25.41 -13.03 -1.05
CA LYS A 188 26.50 -13.99 -1.28
C LYS A 188 26.06 -15.43 -1.03
N LEU A 189 25.27 -15.65 0.05
CA LEU A 189 24.69 -16.96 0.34
C LEU A 189 23.76 -17.44 -0.79
N ALA A 190 22.97 -16.52 -1.35
CA ALA A 190 22.08 -16.83 -2.47
C ALA A 190 22.88 -17.19 -3.74
N GLU A 191 23.97 -16.47 -4.06
CA GLU A 191 24.86 -16.80 -5.17
C GLU A 191 25.48 -18.21 -5.03
N GLU A 192 25.87 -18.60 -3.81
CA GLU A 192 26.36 -19.97 -3.55
C GLU A 192 25.27 -21.02 -3.73
N LYS A 193 24.04 -20.71 -3.30
CA LYS A 193 22.89 -21.63 -3.50
C LYS A 193 22.58 -21.83 -4.98
N VAL A 194 22.63 -20.78 -5.80
CA VAL A 194 22.39 -20.87 -7.25
C VAL A 194 23.40 -21.78 -7.92
N LYS A 195 24.69 -21.70 -7.55
CA LYS A 195 25.72 -22.58 -8.06
C LYS A 195 25.40 -24.05 -7.77
N LYS A 196 24.92 -24.34 -6.53
CA LYS A 196 24.49 -25.71 -6.14
C LYS A 196 23.26 -26.18 -6.91
N TYR A 197 22.27 -25.32 -7.17
CA TYR A 197 21.13 -25.69 -8.01
C TYR A 197 21.57 -26.08 -9.42
N ALA A 198 22.51 -25.33 -10.00
CA ALA A 198 23.05 -25.64 -11.33
C ALA A 198 23.79 -27.01 -11.35
N GLU A 199 24.52 -27.35 -10.26
CA GLU A 199 25.19 -28.66 -10.12
C GLU A 199 24.22 -29.83 -9.98
N LEU A 200 23.04 -29.58 -9.39
CA LEU A 200 22.00 -30.58 -9.14
C LEU A 200 20.95 -30.68 -10.25
N ASP A 201 21.06 -29.86 -11.29
CA ASP A 201 20.06 -29.71 -12.37
C ASP A 201 18.67 -29.34 -11.82
N GLU A 202 18.63 -28.60 -10.69
CA GLU A 202 17.39 -28.12 -10.09
C GLU A 202 17.03 -26.70 -10.59
N PRO A 203 15.74 -26.42 -10.85
CA PRO A 203 15.35 -25.10 -11.32
C PRO A 203 15.53 -24.05 -10.22
N VAL A 204 16.31 -23.01 -10.50
CA VAL A 204 16.39 -21.84 -9.64
C VAL A 204 15.02 -21.15 -9.59
N PRO A 205 14.51 -20.76 -8.41
CA PRO A 205 13.19 -20.15 -8.28
C PRO A 205 13.18 -18.67 -8.69
N ILE A 206 13.59 -18.39 -9.92
CA ILE A 206 13.63 -17.06 -10.55
C ILE A 206 12.68 -17.01 -11.74
N GLY A 207 12.37 -15.79 -12.21
CA GLY A 207 11.52 -15.57 -13.37
C GLY A 207 10.02 -15.59 -13.08
N ALA A 208 9.25 -15.14 -14.06
CA ALA A 208 7.82 -14.88 -13.91
C ALA A 208 6.99 -16.10 -13.46
N HIS A 209 7.34 -17.30 -13.93
CA HIS A 209 6.62 -18.55 -13.63
C HIS A 209 6.71 -18.98 -12.16
N SER A 210 7.72 -18.49 -11.43
CA SER A 210 7.93 -18.83 -10.02
C SER A 210 7.39 -17.76 -9.06
N TYR A 211 7.07 -16.56 -9.55
CA TYR A 211 6.65 -15.42 -8.75
C TYR A 211 5.49 -15.76 -7.80
N THR A 212 4.38 -16.24 -8.33
CA THR A 212 3.16 -16.50 -7.55
C THR A 212 3.30 -17.59 -6.49
N LYS A 213 4.32 -18.43 -6.61
CA LYS A 213 4.65 -19.49 -5.63
C LYS A 213 5.55 -18.97 -4.51
N ASN A 214 6.27 -17.89 -4.74
CA ASN A 214 7.32 -17.41 -3.85
C ASN A 214 7.05 -16.00 -3.29
N VAL A 215 6.18 -15.23 -3.93
CA VAL A 215 5.87 -13.86 -3.52
C VAL A 215 4.36 -13.62 -3.56
N ARG A 216 3.83 -13.01 -2.52
CA ARG A 216 2.47 -12.48 -2.50
C ARG A 216 2.49 -11.01 -2.11
N GLY A 217 2.32 -10.15 -3.10
CA GLY A 217 2.21 -8.71 -2.94
C GLY A 217 0.83 -8.29 -2.43
N ASN A 218 0.81 -7.22 -1.66
CA ASN A 218 -0.38 -6.51 -1.20
C ASN A 218 -0.13 -5.02 -1.37
N THR A 219 -0.87 -4.38 -2.28
CA THR A 219 -0.67 -2.98 -2.65
C THR A 219 -1.90 -2.13 -2.35
N MET A 220 -1.70 -0.91 -1.88
CA MET A 220 -2.77 0.09 -1.74
C MET A 220 -2.21 1.47 -2.06
N GLY A 221 -2.35 1.90 -3.32
CA GLY A 221 -1.67 3.09 -3.80
C GLY A 221 -0.14 2.89 -3.78
N ASP A 222 0.53 3.69 -2.97
CA ASP A 222 1.98 3.66 -2.72
C ASP A 222 2.41 2.72 -1.58
N ASP A 223 1.49 2.31 -0.71
CA ASP A 223 1.77 1.33 0.35
C ASP A 223 1.90 -0.09 -0.23
N LEU A 224 2.97 -0.77 0.16
CA LEU A 224 3.27 -2.14 -0.25
C LEU A 224 3.77 -2.98 0.93
N PHE A 225 3.21 -4.20 1.06
CA PHE A 225 3.93 -5.28 1.72
C PHE A 225 3.85 -6.57 0.91
N ALA A 226 4.86 -7.43 1.04
CA ALA A 226 4.89 -8.71 0.33
C ALA A 226 5.40 -9.83 1.24
N ALA A 227 4.71 -10.97 1.21
CA ALA A 227 5.19 -12.21 1.80
C ALA A 227 6.18 -12.89 0.86
N LEU A 228 7.23 -13.45 1.42
CA LEU A 228 8.33 -14.10 0.73
C LEU A 228 8.48 -15.54 1.22
N SER A 229 8.66 -16.47 0.30
CA SER A 229 9.00 -17.86 0.67
C SER A 229 10.46 -17.96 1.12
N ASP A 230 10.77 -19.01 1.89
CA ASP A 230 12.14 -19.31 2.32
C ASP A 230 13.11 -19.59 1.15
N ARG A 231 12.56 -19.90 -0.03
CA ARG A 231 13.35 -20.18 -1.23
C ARG A 231 13.96 -18.92 -1.85
N VAL A 232 13.36 -17.77 -1.65
CA VAL A 232 13.70 -16.53 -2.36
C VAL A 232 14.15 -15.39 -1.44
N CYS A 233 13.84 -15.43 -0.16
CA CYS A 233 14.06 -14.33 0.78
C CYS A 233 15.54 -13.92 0.92
N ASP A 234 16.48 -14.83 0.64
CA ASP A 234 17.91 -14.52 0.71
C ASP A 234 18.34 -13.55 -0.41
N TYR A 235 17.76 -13.67 -1.60
CA TYR A 235 18.10 -12.79 -2.71
C TYR A 235 17.01 -11.74 -3.03
N PHE A 236 15.75 -11.99 -2.67
CA PHE A 236 14.66 -11.07 -2.89
C PHE A 236 14.08 -10.63 -1.56
N ASN A 237 14.47 -9.44 -1.11
CA ASN A 237 14.12 -8.83 0.17
C ASN A 237 14.06 -7.31 0.02
N PHE A 238 13.77 -6.60 1.10
CA PHE A 238 13.65 -5.14 1.08
C PHE A 238 14.86 -4.44 0.42
N HIS A 239 16.08 -4.82 0.79
CA HIS A 239 17.30 -4.14 0.33
C HIS A 239 17.59 -4.38 -1.13
N THR A 240 17.47 -5.63 -1.60
CA THR A 240 17.71 -5.98 -3.00
C THR A 240 16.63 -5.41 -3.90
N TYR A 241 15.37 -5.41 -3.46
CA TYR A 241 14.28 -4.78 -4.18
C TYR A 241 14.46 -3.26 -4.25
N ARG A 242 14.79 -2.60 -3.14
CA ARG A 242 15.10 -1.17 -3.09
C ARG A 242 16.27 -0.81 -3.99
N ALA A 243 17.35 -1.59 -3.98
CA ALA A 243 18.53 -1.37 -4.82
C ALA A 243 18.16 -1.48 -6.30
N PHE A 244 17.41 -2.52 -6.69
CA PHE A 244 16.94 -2.70 -8.04
C PHE A 244 16.09 -1.51 -8.52
N LEU A 245 15.10 -1.10 -7.74
CA LEU A 245 14.27 0.05 -8.05
C LEU A 245 15.08 1.34 -8.19
N GLY A 246 16.10 1.51 -7.32
CA GLY A 246 17.02 2.66 -7.35
C GLY A 246 17.78 2.80 -8.67
N LEU A 247 18.20 1.69 -9.30
CA LEU A 247 18.82 1.70 -10.64
C LEU A 247 17.87 2.23 -11.71
N HIS A 248 16.57 2.14 -11.49
CA HIS A 248 15.52 2.64 -12.39
C HIS A 248 14.93 3.99 -11.95
N GLY A 249 15.58 4.67 -10.99
CA GLY A 249 15.15 6.00 -10.53
C GLY A 249 13.93 6.00 -9.61
N VAL A 250 13.48 4.83 -9.13
CA VAL A 250 12.35 4.68 -8.22
C VAL A 250 12.86 4.58 -6.78
N LEU A 251 12.42 5.50 -5.92
CA LEU A 251 12.81 5.52 -4.52
C LEU A 251 11.83 4.71 -3.67
N PHE A 252 12.32 3.62 -3.09
CA PHE A 252 11.59 2.79 -2.14
C PHE A 252 12.19 2.94 -0.75
N THR A 253 11.38 3.25 0.26
CA THR A 253 11.81 3.57 1.62
C THR A 253 11.10 2.68 2.63
N PRO A 254 11.69 2.46 3.83
CA PRO A 254 11.00 1.74 4.89
C PRO A 254 9.64 2.37 5.23
N GLU A 255 8.66 1.56 5.55
CA GLU A 255 7.32 2.01 5.99
C GLU A 255 7.39 2.86 7.25
N THR A 256 8.37 2.58 8.13
CA THR A 256 8.63 3.29 9.38
C THR A 256 9.28 4.66 9.18
N LYS A 257 9.71 4.99 7.94
CA LYS A 257 10.43 6.22 7.61
C LYS A 257 11.78 6.35 8.32
N THR A 258 12.34 5.24 8.81
CA THR A 258 13.72 5.14 9.31
C THR A 258 14.73 5.08 8.16
N GLY A 259 16.02 5.13 8.48
CA GLY A 259 17.05 4.90 7.46
C GLY A 259 17.00 3.47 6.91
N PRO A 260 17.29 3.27 5.62
CA PRO A 260 17.28 1.93 5.04
C PRO A 260 18.31 0.99 5.69
N GLU A 261 19.36 1.51 6.30
CA GLU A 261 20.37 0.77 7.07
C GLU A 261 19.81 0.14 8.35
N GLU A 262 18.72 0.67 8.90
CA GLU A 262 18.04 0.17 10.08
C GLU A 262 16.95 -0.87 9.74
N GLU A 263 16.58 -0.98 8.45
CA GLU A 263 15.53 -1.89 8.02
C GLU A 263 16.05 -3.34 8.00
N PRO A 264 15.36 -4.30 8.64
CA PRO A 264 15.75 -5.70 8.59
C PRO A 264 15.55 -6.28 7.18
N LEU A 265 16.23 -7.40 6.87
CA LEU A 265 16.04 -8.11 5.60
C LEU A 265 14.58 -8.47 5.35
N TYR A 266 13.93 -8.92 6.40
CA TYR A 266 12.51 -9.26 6.43
C TYR A 266 11.95 -9.07 7.83
N LYS A 267 10.66 -8.81 7.90
CA LYS A 267 9.86 -8.69 9.12
C LYS A 267 8.98 -9.91 9.31
N ARG A 268 8.45 -10.07 10.51
CA ARG A 268 7.31 -10.95 10.77
C ARG A 268 6.00 -10.17 10.59
N ILE A 269 4.88 -10.87 10.50
CA ILE A 269 3.57 -10.23 10.29
C ILE A 269 3.23 -9.23 11.41
N GLU A 270 3.58 -9.53 12.65
CA GLU A 270 3.35 -8.69 13.83
C GLU A 270 4.19 -7.41 13.84
N ASP A 271 5.29 -7.38 13.09
CA ASP A 271 6.19 -6.23 12.97
C ASP A 271 5.84 -5.32 11.79
N LEU A 272 4.91 -5.77 10.92
CA LEU A 272 4.48 -5.00 9.75
C LEU A 272 3.57 -3.85 10.13
N THR A 273 3.70 -2.77 9.36
CA THR A 273 2.70 -1.71 9.29
C THR A 273 2.19 -1.59 7.85
N PHE A 274 0.89 -1.65 7.67
CA PHE A 274 0.22 -1.44 6.39
C PHE A 274 -0.97 -0.51 6.59
N LEU A 275 -1.12 0.51 5.77
CA LEU A 275 -2.17 1.54 5.94
C LEU A 275 -2.12 2.19 7.34
N LYS A 276 -0.92 2.36 7.90
CA LYS A 276 -0.67 2.83 9.28
C LYS A 276 -1.29 1.95 10.37
N ARG A 277 -1.59 0.68 10.07
CA ARG A 277 -2.16 -0.30 10.98
C ARG A 277 -1.21 -1.48 11.14
N LYS A 278 -1.18 -2.06 12.34
CA LYS A 278 -0.43 -3.27 12.65
C LYS A 278 -1.32 -4.51 12.56
N PHE A 279 -0.68 -5.67 12.50
CA PHE A 279 -1.34 -6.97 12.61
C PHE A 279 -1.11 -7.52 14.02
N VAL A 280 -2.10 -7.39 14.90
CA VAL A 280 -1.97 -7.77 16.31
C VAL A 280 -2.97 -8.87 16.63
N ALA A 281 -2.49 -10.00 17.18
CA ALA A 281 -3.36 -11.09 17.58
C ALA A 281 -4.36 -10.62 18.65
N HIS A 282 -5.62 -11.02 18.49
CA HIS A 282 -6.64 -10.72 19.49
C HIS A 282 -6.35 -11.47 20.79
N PRO A 283 -6.45 -10.86 21.97
CA PRO A 283 -6.13 -11.51 23.26
C PRO A 283 -6.89 -12.81 23.53
N LEU A 284 -8.14 -12.90 23.07
CA LEU A 284 -9.01 -14.06 23.25
C LEU A 284 -8.97 -15.06 22.07
N SER A 285 -8.27 -14.74 20.97
CA SER A 285 -8.25 -15.59 19.79
C SER A 285 -7.02 -15.31 18.92
N SER A 286 -6.07 -16.22 18.93
CA SER A 286 -4.85 -16.11 18.09
C SER A 286 -5.12 -16.17 16.59
N HIS A 287 -6.31 -16.62 16.16
CA HIS A 287 -6.71 -16.69 14.75
C HIS A 287 -7.30 -15.40 14.20
N HIS A 288 -7.62 -14.44 15.06
CA HIS A 288 -8.19 -13.16 14.65
C HIS A 288 -7.19 -12.04 14.90
N LEU A 289 -7.00 -11.19 13.91
CA LEU A 289 -6.06 -10.08 13.98
C LEU A 289 -6.79 -8.75 14.10
N LEU A 290 -6.46 -8.02 15.14
CA LEU A 290 -6.81 -6.61 15.31
C LEU A 290 -5.94 -5.76 14.36
N ALA A 291 -6.48 -4.61 13.96
CA ALA A 291 -5.82 -3.63 13.08
C ALA A 291 -5.60 -2.29 13.81
N PRO A 292 -4.79 -2.23 14.88
CA PRO A 292 -4.60 -0.97 15.60
C PRO A 292 -3.97 0.07 14.68
N LEU A 293 -4.67 1.20 14.50
CA LEU A 293 -4.19 2.36 13.77
C LEU A 293 -3.10 3.06 14.59
N GLU A 294 -2.09 3.63 13.94
CA GLU A 294 -1.08 4.44 14.62
C GLU A 294 -1.74 5.47 15.55
N TRP A 295 -1.41 5.44 16.84
CA TRP A 295 -2.13 6.22 17.87
C TRP A 295 -2.16 7.72 17.56
N GLY A 296 -1.05 8.27 17.07
CA GLY A 296 -0.98 9.67 16.66
C GLY A 296 -1.95 10.04 15.52
N VAL A 297 -2.41 9.07 14.73
CA VAL A 297 -3.42 9.30 13.68
C VAL A 297 -4.81 9.43 14.34
N ILE A 298 -5.14 8.56 15.31
CA ILE A 298 -6.39 8.65 16.09
C ILE A 298 -6.48 10.00 16.81
N GLU A 299 -5.38 10.46 17.42
CA GLU A 299 -5.33 11.78 18.07
C GLU A 299 -5.47 12.95 17.09
N GLN A 300 -4.99 12.79 15.88
CA GLN A 300 -5.08 13.84 14.86
C GLN A 300 -6.44 13.92 14.19
N GLU A 301 -7.11 12.80 13.94
CA GLU A 301 -8.39 12.81 13.21
C GLU A 301 -9.50 13.57 13.94
N VAL A 302 -9.53 13.50 15.28
CA VAL A 302 -10.53 14.23 16.10
C VAL A 302 -10.29 15.74 16.18
N GLN A 303 -9.16 16.24 15.67
CA GLN A 303 -8.86 17.67 15.66
C GLN A 303 -9.48 18.40 14.47
N TRP A 304 -10.11 17.67 13.56
CA TRP A 304 -10.57 18.22 12.29
C TRP A 304 -11.89 17.60 11.85
N ILE A 305 -12.71 18.44 11.24
CA ILE A 305 -13.89 18.01 10.51
C ILE A 305 -13.84 18.59 9.10
N HIS A 306 -14.47 17.93 8.15
CA HIS A 306 -14.68 18.48 6.82
C HIS A 306 -15.68 19.64 6.89
N LYS A 307 -15.59 20.56 5.92
CA LYS A 307 -16.62 21.59 5.74
C LYS A 307 -17.95 20.88 5.44
N CYS A 308 -18.95 21.11 6.27
CA CYS A 308 -20.27 20.47 6.20
C CYS A 308 -21.34 21.43 6.70
N ASP A 309 -22.59 21.13 6.41
CA ASP A 309 -23.74 21.92 6.84
C ASP A 309 -24.04 21.68 8.32
N ASP A 310 -23.90 20.44 8.82
CA ASP A 310 -24.06 20.09 10.23
C ASP A 310 -22.71 19.76 10.87
N VAL A 311 -22.14 20.77 11.51
CA VAL A 311 -20.87 20.66 12.25
C VAL A 311 -20.99 19.72 13.45
N LYS A 312 -22.18 19.68 14.11
CA LYS A 312 -22.40 18.86 15.30
C LYS A 312 -22.41 17.38 14.90
N GLU A 313 -23.25 17.01 13.95
CA GLU A 313 -23.33 15.64 13.44
C GLU A 313 -21.97 15.12 12.94
N MET A 314 -21.27 15.92 12.14
CA MET A 314 -19.95 15.56 11.65
C MET A 314 -18.93 15.36 12.78
N THR A 315 -18.99 16.19 13.84
CA THR A 315 -18.11 16.04 15.00
C THR A 315 -18.41 14.74 15.75
N GLU A 316 -19.69 14.41 15.96
CA GLU A 316 -20.11 13.16 16.59
C GLU A 316 -19.63 11.94 15.79
N GLN A 317 -19.75 11.97 14.46
CA GLN A 317 -19.27 10.90 13.58
C GLN A 317 -17.75 10.72 13.66
N VAL A 318 -16.96 11.80 13.65
CA VAL A 318 -15.50 11.72 13.76
C VAL A 318 -15.06 11.19 15.11
N VAL A 319 -15.71 11.61 16.20
CA VAL A 319 -15.44 11.10 17.54
C VAL A 319 -15.82 9.61 17.64
N ASP A 320 -16.97 9.20 17.09
CA ASP A 320 -17.39 7.81 17.06
C ASP A 320 -16.37 6.93 16.31
N ALA A 321 -15.90 7.37 15.15
CA ALA A 321 -14.88 6.66 14.38
C ALA A 321 -13.58 6.49 15.17
N SER A 322 -13.10 7.53 15.86
CA SER A 322 -11.89 7.47 16.68
C SER A 322 -12.00 6.52 17.86
N ILE A 323 -13.18 6.45 18.49
CA ILE A 323 -13.46 5.52 19.58
C ILE A 323 -13.46 4.07 19.09
N ARG A 324 -14.03 3.81 17.90
CA ARG A 324 -14.00 2.47 17.28
C ARG A 324 -12.57 2.05 16.91
N ASP A 325 -11.76 2.96 16.40
CA ASP A 325 -10.34 2.67 16.14
C ASP A 325 -9.54 2.42 17.42
N ALA A 326 -9.86 3.13 18.51
CA ALA A 326 -9.24 2.92 19.82
C ALA A 326 -9.49 1.52 20.40
N MET A 327 -10.61 0.86 20.06
CA MET A 327 -10.92 -0.51 20.50
C MET A 327 -9.81 -1.50 20.14
N HIS A 328 -9.20 -1.34 18.96
CA HIS A 328 -8.12 -2.22 18.51
C HIS A 328 -6.82 -2.10 19.32
N HIS A 329 -6.73 -1.15 20.26
CA HIS A 329 -5.59 -0.96 21.16
C HIS A 329 -5.77 -1.59 22.55
N GLY A 330 -6.90 -2.25 22.80
CA GLY A 330 -7.24 -2.87 24.08
C GLY A 330 -7.99 -1.94 25.03
N VAL A 331 -8.47 -2.54 26.13
CA VAL A 331 -9.42 -1.91 27.07
C VAL A 331 -8.91 -0.60 27.63
N ASP A 332 -7.68 -0.58 28.17
CA ASP A 332 -7.15 0.59 28.89
C ASP A 332 -7.06 1.83 27.98
N LYS A 333 -6.54 1.66 26.75
CA LYS A 333 -6.44 2.77 25.79
C LYS A 333 -7.82 3.20 25.30
N PHE A 334 -8.72 2.26 25.08
CA PHE A 334 -10.11 2.54 24.69
C PHE A 334 -10.82 3.37 25.76
N GLU A 335 -10.82 2.93 27.02
CA GLU A 335 -11.51 3.63 28.10
C GLU A 335 -10.92 5.01 28.36
N GLY A 336 -9.60 5.14 28.32
CA GLY A 336 -8.92 6.43 28.43
C GLY A 336 -9.34 7.40 27.32
N HIS A 337 -9.37 6.93 26.07
CA HIS A 337 -9.78 7.75 24.92
C HIS A 337 -11.27 8.11 24.97
N LEU A 338 -12.14 7.15 25.31
CA LEU A 338 -13.57 7.37 25.47
C LEU A 338 -13.85 8.43 26.55
N ALA A 339 -13.20 8.34 27.70
CA ALA A 339 -13.34 9.32 28.78
C ALA A 339 -12.89 10.72 28.36
N LEU A 340 -11.78 10.82 27.64
CA LEU A 340 -11.27 12.08 27.10
C LEU A 340 -12.26 12.71 26.11
N MET A 341 -12.75 11.93 25.14
CA MET A 341 -13.69 12.39 24.13
C MET A 341 -15.02 12.81 24.76
N ASN A 342 -15.56 12.03 25.69
CA ASN A 342 -16.80 12.37 26.39
C ASN A 342 -16.67 13.64 27.22
N SER A 343 -15.54 13.82 27.93
CA SER A 343 -15.26 15.07 28.64
C SER A 343 -15.26 16.30 27.71
N TRP A 344 -14.70 16.12 26.50
CA TRP A 344 -14.65 17.18 25.49
C TRP A 344 -16.05 17.45 24.88
N LEU A 345 -16.82 16.41 24.52
CA LEU A 345 -18.18 16.55 23.99
C LEU A 345 -19.09 17.29 24.97
N LEU A 346 -19.09 16.90 26.25
CA LEU A 346 -19.88 17.56 27.30
C LEU A 346 -19.51 19.04 27.47
N LYS A 347 -18.23 19.40 27.40
CA LYS A 347 -17.78 20.80 27.45
C LYS A 347 -18.30 21.63 26.26
N LYS A 348 -18.61 20.96 25.14
CA LYS A 348 -19.19 21.59 23.94
C LYS A 348 -20.70 21.54 23.90
N GLY A 349 -21.36 21.04 24.96
CA GLY A 349 -22.82 20.89 25.02
C GLY A 349 -23.35 19.81 24.06
N MET A 350 -22.54 18.79 23.78
CA MET A 350 -22.87 17.65 22.91
C MET A 350 -23.12 16.41 23.76
N GLU A 351 -23.87 15.45 23.20
CA GLU A 351 -24.14 14.18 23.87
C GLU A 351 -22.85 13.33 23.93
N PRO A 352 -22.61 12.65 25.08
CA PRO A 352 -21.50 11.72 25.21
C PRO A 352 -21.73 10.45 24.37
N ASN A 353 -20.62 9.83 23.97
CA ASN A 353 -20.67 8.52 23.33
C ASN A 353 -20.81 7.41 24.40
N TYR A 354 -21.71 6.46 24.17
CA TYR A 354 -22.05 5.39 25.11
C TYR A 354 -21.48 4.02 24.70
N HIS A 355 -20.51 3.96 23.82
CA HIS A 355 -19.88 2.69 23.49
C HIS A 355 -19.20 2.07 24.70
N SER A 356 -19.29 0.76 24.82
CA SER A 356 -18.46 -0.01 25.73
C SER A 356 -17.50 -0.90 24.93
N TYR A 357 -16.32 -1.16 25.48
CA TYR A 357 -15.34 -2.03 24.85
C TYR A 357 -15.95 -3.40 24.49
N LEU A 358 -16.64 -4.03 25.45
CA LEU A 358 -17.25 -5.34 25.26
C LEU A 358 -18.32 -5.36 24.16
N ALA A 359 -19.10 -4.28 24.01
CA ALA A 359 -20.09 -4.21 22.94
C ALA A 359 -19.43 -4.12 21.57
N LEU A 360 -18.41 -3.26 21.43
CA LEU A 360 -17.65 -3.13 20.17
C LEU A 360 -16.87 -4.40 19.83
N GLU A 361 -16.25 -5.04 20.81
CA GLU A 361 -15.53 -6.29 20.64
C GLU A 361 -16.48 -7.42 20.18
N LYS A 362 -17.66 -7.51 20.80
CA LYS A 362 -18.71 -8.47 20.40
C LYS A 362 -19.17 -8.20 18.96
N ASP A 363 -19.47 -6.95 18.61
CA ASP A 363 -19.87 -6.56 17.26
C ASP A 363 -18.76 -6.86 16.24
N TRP A 364 -17.51 -6.71 16.65
CA TRP A 364 -16.36 -7.06 15.83
C TRP A 364 -16.28 -8.57 15.58
N PHE A 365 -16.43 -9.40 16.60
CA PHE A 365 -16.46 -10.87 16.46
C PHE A 365 -17.64 -11.36 15.61
N LEU A 366 -18.80 -10.73 15.69
CA LEU A 366 -19.97 -11.08 14.88
C LEU A 366 -19.73 -10.90 13.36
N LYS A 367 -18.73 -10.12 12.96
CA LYS A 367 -18.37 -9.97 11.55
C LYS A 367 -17.61 -11.19 10.99
N PHE A 368 -17.14 -12.09 11.84
CA PHE A 368 -16.46 -13.33 11.44
C PHE A 368 -17.42 -14.52 11.33
N THR A 369 -18.67 -14.40 11.76
CA THR A 369 -19.73 -15.41 11.61
C THR A 369 -20.49 -15.23 10.31
#